data_5cd378f9564629a91e24334e335a6081
#
_entry.id   5cd378f9564629a91e24334e335a6081
#
_cell.length_a   1.000
_cell.length_b   1.000
_cell.length_c   1.000
_cell.angle_alpha   90.00
_cell.angle_beta   90.00
_cell.angle_gamma   90.00
#
_symmetry.space_group_name_H-M   'P 1'
#
loop_
_entity.id
_entity.type
_entity.pdbx_description
1 polymer ?
#
loop_
_entity_poly.entity_id
_entity_poly.type
_entity_poly.pdbx_seq_one_letter_code
_entity_poly.pdbx_strand_id
1 'polypeptide(L)'
;MLKKLLILSLCSFIAAPVLADDITLDANDGVEYHQKEQKLIAKGDAVAKKKDLSIKADTLIGYYSPKSKNKISRIEAHGKVEMTTPETSTFGDKMIYDVKEDTAILNGTPAKIKSPEFSITSKGPITYYQSQQKAVANEGVEAVDNKGNHVYADLMTAWFIKDKNNQLVLDKIDIEQNVKIVSKDATVTALKGTYNAISGKIYLYDNVIINQNGNILKGSRAETDLKTSISKILSDGQKGRVSGVFKEKKKKKE
;
A
#
# COMPACT_ATOMS: atom_id res chain seq x y z
N MET A 1 -5.51 -22.30 10.39
CA MET A 1 -4.32 -21.96 9.62
C MET A 1 -4.51 -20.63 8.90
N LEU A 2 -4.70 -19.52 9.63
CA LEU A 2 -4.96 -18.19 9.05
C LEU A 2 -4.18 -17.10 9.81
N LYS A 3 -2.94 -17.38 10.22
CA LYS A 3 -2.15 -16.51 11.12
C LYS A 3 -1.08 -15.66 10.41
N LYS A 4 -1.07 -15.58 9.07
CA LYS A 4 -0.07 -14.79 8.33
C LYS A 4 -0.74 -13.99 7.21
N LEU A 5 -1.74 -13.17 7.59
CA LEU A 5 -2.34 -12.25 6.62
C LEU A 5 -1.77 -10.86 6.89
N LEU A 6 -1.17 -10.31 5.89
CA LEU A 6 -0.71 -8.92 5.76
C LEU A 6 0.44 -8.48 6.69
N ILE A 7 1.63 -8.99 6.48
CA ILE A 7 2.84 -8.24 6.82
C ILE A 7 3.16 -7.39 5.58
N LEU A 8 2.65 -6.17 5.58
CA LEU A 8 3.01 -5.16 4.59
C LEU A 8 4.40 -4.66 4.92
N SER A 9 5.45 -5.33 4.43
CA SER A 9 6.82 -4.86 4.53
C SER A 9 7.11 -3.73 3.52
N LEU A 10 6.22 -2.73 3.50
CA LEU A 10 6.53 -1.47 2.83
C LEU A 10 7.56 -0.67 3.65
N CYS A 11 7.82 -1.11 4.87
CA CYS A 11 8.56 -0.35 5.88
C CYS A 11 10.04 -0.70 6.03
N SER A 12 10.57 -1.63 5.23
CA SER A 12 12.02 -1.87 5.20
C SER A 12 12.82 -0.66 4.70
N PHE A 13 12.09 0.43 4.40
CA PHE A 13 12.68 1.56 3.72
C PHE A 13 13.72 2.29 4.55
N ILE A 14 13.61 2.43 5.88
CA ILE A 14 14.56 3.33 6.56
C ILE A 14 14.53 3.20 8.11
N ALA A 15 14.43 2.03 8.64
CA ALA A 15 14.69 1.82 10.07
C ALA A 15 16.01 1.09 10.32
N ALA A 16 17.01 1.28 9.44
CA ALA A 16 18.34 0.82 9.75
C ALA A 16 19.04 1.88 10.61
N PRO A 17 19.65 1.53 11.76
CA PRO A 17 20.62 2.39 12.37
C PRO A 17 21.70 2.70 11.32
N VAL A 18 22.17 3.94 11.31
CA VAL A 18 23.27 4.40 10.46
C VAL A 18 24.55 3.67 10.88
N LEU A 19 24.66 2.40 10.53
CA LEU A 19 25.94 1.76 10.33
C LEU A 19 26.29 2.00 8.86
N ALA A 20 27.49 2.46 8.61
CA ALA A 20 27.98 2.82 7.28
C ALA A 20 28.08 1.57 6.40
N ASP A 21 26.96 1.15 5.82
CA ASP A 21 27.00 0.19 4.73
C ASP A 21 27.15 0.97 3.44
N ASP A 22 28.12 0.56 2.66
CA ASP A 22 28.45 1.19 1.39
C ASP A 22 27.26 1.09 0.43
N ILE A 23 27.00 2.18 -0.28
CA ILE A 23 26.07 2.21 -1.40
C ILE A 23 26.87 1.95 -2.67
N THR A 24 26.54 0.89 -3.40
CA THR A 24 27.08 0.70 -4.75
C THR A 24 26.17 1.40 -5.76
N LEU A 25 26.77 1.97 -6.79
CA LEU A 25 26.08 2.67 -7.86
C LEU A 25 26.69 2.24 -9.20
N ASP A 26 25.85 1.70 -10.07
CA ASP A 26 26.21 1.28 -11.42
C ASP A 26 25.32 2.02 -12.43
N ALA A 27 25.87 2.36 -13.62
CA ALA A 27 25.12 3.02 -14.67
C ALA A 27 25.82 2.82 -16.03
N ASN A 28 25.04 2.57 -17.10
CA ASN A 28 25.59 2.28 -18.43
C ASN A 28 26.18 3.52 -19.12
N ASP A 29 25.54 4.70 -18.95
CA ASP A 29 25.94 5.93 -19.64
C ASP A 29 26.88 6.81 -18.78
N GLY A 30 27.15 6.36 -17.53
CA GLY A 30 28.11 7.00 -16.65
C GLY A 30 27.50 7.70 -15.43
N VAL A 31 28.42 8.21 -14.60
CA VAL A 31 28.10 8.89 -13.35
C VAL A 31 28.74 10.26 -13.35
N GLU A 32 27.94 11.30 -13.14
CA GLU A 32 28.37 12.70 -13.09
C GLU A 32 28.32 13.22 -11.65
N TYR A 33 29.39 13.87 -11.18
CA TYR A 33 29.36 14.58 -9.91
C TYR A 33 29.37 16.10 -10.13
N HIS A 34 28.26 16.74 -9.78
CA HIS A 34 28.05 18.18 -9.88
C HIS A 34 28.42 18.85 -8.55
N GLN A 35 29.70 19.20 -8.39
CA GLN A 35 30.20 19.70 -7.12
C GLN A 35 29.52 20.98 -6.62
N LYS A 36 29.20 21.92 -7.52
CA LYS A 36 28.53 23.19 -7.15
C LYS A 36 27.08 22.94 -6.69
N GLU A 37 26.41 22.00 -7.30
CA GLU A 37 25.00 21.66 -7.01
C GLU A 37 24.87 20.58 -5.92
N GLN A 38 25.99 20.06 -5.44
CA GLN A 38 26.05 19.00 -4.43
C GLN A 38 25.18 17.79 -4.81
N LYS A 39 25.24 17.36 -6.06
CA LYS A 39 24.49 16.21 -6.56
C LYS A 39 25.35 15.25 -7.38
N LEU A 40 24.93 13.99 -7.37
CA LEU A 40 25.47 12.91 -8.17
C LEU A 40 24.36 12.40 -9.06
N ILE A 41 24.62 12.23 -10.36
CA ILE A 41 23.67 11.78 -11.36
C ILE A 41 24.23 10.52 -12.01
N ALA A 42 23.50 9.42 -11.99
CA ALA A 42 23.80 8.18 -12.70
C ALA A 42 22.77 7.99 -13.81
N LYS A 43 23.23 7.74 -15.04
CA LYS A 43 22.39 7.66 -16.25
C LYS A 43 22.55 6.32 -16.97
N GLY A 44 21.48 5.85 -17.58
CA GLY A 44 21.44 4.61 -18.35
C GLY A 44 21.31 3.38 -17.47
N ASP A 45 20.07 2.87 -17.31
CA ASP A 45 19.76 1.70 -16.48
C ASP A 45 20.47 1.75 -15.12
N ALA A 46 20.43 2.91 -14.48
CA ALA A 46 21.16 3.16 -13.24
C ALA A 46 20.63 2.29 -12.10
N VAL A 47 21.54 1.71 -11.32
CA VAL A 47 21.20 0.81 -10.19
C VAL A 47 21.97 1.26 -8.96
N ALA A 48 21.24 1.57 -7.89
CA ALA A 48 21.82 1.80 -6.56
C ALA A 48 21.44 0.64 -5.64
N LYS A 49 22.42 0.10 -4.90
CA LYS A 49 22.18 -0.98 -3.94
C LYS A 49 22.74 -0.64 -2.57
N LYS A 50 21.99 -1.00 -1.54
CA LYS A 50 22.41 -0.93 -0.14
C LYS A 50 21.81 -2.12 0.60
N LYS A 51 22.65 -3.06 1.05
CA LYS A 51 22.19 -4.33 1.61
C LYS A 51 21.20 -5.02 0.66
N ASP A 52 20.01 -5.31 1.16
CA ASP A 52 18.95 -6.00 0.44
C ASP A 52 18.03 -5.05 -0.34
N LEU A 53 18.29 -3.73 -0.30
CA LEU A 53 17.57 -2.72 -1.06
C LEU A 53 18.27 -2.48 -2.39
N SER A 54 17.51 -2.55 -3.48
CA SER A 54 17.94 -2.15 -4.82
C SER A 54 16.97 -1.14 -5.40
N ILE A 55 17.49 -0.05 -5.98
CA ILE A 55 16.71 0.92 -6.74
C ILE A 55 17.28 0.96 -8.15
N LYS A 56 16.43 0.73 -9.15
CA LYS A 56 16.76 0.78 -10.58
C LYS A 56 15.90 1.84 -11.26
N ALA A 57 16.48 2.61 -12.18
CA ALA A 57 15.79 3.62 -12.98
C ALA A 57 16.60 3.99 -14.22
N ASP A 58 16.00 4.67 -15.20
CA ASP A 58 16.74 5.23 -16.32
C ASP A 58 17.76 6.28 -15.83
N THR A 59 17.41 7.04 -14.77
CA THR A 59 18.30 8.01 -14.11
C THR A 59 18.10 8.01 -12.61
N LEU A 60 19.20 7.98 -11.86
CA LEU A 60 19.22 8.18 -10.40
C LEU A 60 19.95 9.46 -10.07
N ILE A 61 19.38 10.26 -9.16
CA ILE A 61 19.99 11.52 -8.69
C ILE A 61 20.03 11.49 -7.16
N GLY A 62 21.22 11.62 -6.61
CA GLY A 62 21.46 11.79 -5.18
C GLY A 62 21.88 13.21 -4.86
N TYR A 63 21.17 13.90 -3.97
CA TYR A 63 21.51 15.23 -3.48
C TYR A 63 22.14 15.13 -2.11
N TYR A 64 23.23 15.85 -1.90
CA TYR A 64 23.95 15.89 -0.63
C TYR A 64 23.57 17.13 0.17
N SER A 65 23.60 16.99 1.50
CA SER A 65 23.33 18.12 2.39
C SER A 65 24.48 19.15 2.33
N PRO A 66 24.18 20.43 2.11
CA PRO A 66 25.22 21.47 2.17
C PRO A 66 25.90 21.59 3.53
N LYS A 67 25.21 21.18 4.59
CA LYS A 67 25.70 21.26 5.98
C LYS A 67 26.51 20.02 6.41
N SER A 68 26.45 18.94 5.64
CA SER A 68 27.10 17.67 6.01
C SER A 68 27.54 16.95 4.74
N LYS A 69 28.83 17.11 4.41
CA LYS A 69 29.43 16.75 3.12
C LYS A 69 29.20 15.32 2.60
N ASN A 70 28.69 14.40 3.42
CA ASN A 70 28.49 13.00 3.03
C ASN A 70 27.09 12.48 3.36
N LYS A 71 26.14 13.35 3.70
CA LYS A 71 24.76 12.92 3.99
C LYS A 71 23.86 13.22 2.83
N ILE A 72 23.23 12.19 2.31
CA ILE A 72 22.17 12.32 1.31
C ILE A 72 20.98 13.06 1.96
N SER A 73 20.52 14.11 1.28
CA SER A 73 19.33 14.88 1.68
C SER A 73 18.09 14.52 0.88
N ARG A 74 18.28 14.03 -0.36
CA ARG A 74 17.20 13.64 -1.26
C ARG A 74 17.72 12.65 -2.30
N ILE A 75 16.86 11.72 -2.69
CA ILE A 75 17.10 10.79 -3.80
C ILE A 75 15.94 10.93 -4.77
N GLU A 76 16.23 10.98 -6.06
CA GLU A 76 15.24 10.91 -7.12
C GLU A 76 15.60 9.77 -8.07
N ALA A 77 14.58 9.02 -8.48
CA ALA A 77 14.66 8.03 -9.54
C ALA A 77 13.65 8.39 -10.62
N HIS A 78 14.11 8.41 -11.88
CA HIS A 78 13.31 8.83 -13.03
C HIS A 78 13.36 7.77 -14.12
N GLY A 79 12.20 7.44 -14.67
CA GLY A 79 12.01 6.49 -15.77
C GLY A 79 12.16 5.04 -15.33
N LYS A 80 11.16 4.21 -15.61
CA LYS A 80 11.13 2.76 -15.33
C LYS A 80 11.60 2.40 -13.91
N VAL A 81 11.12 3.16 -12.93
CA VAL A 81 11.56 2.98 -11.55
C VAL A 81 11.12 1.61 -11.04
N GLU A 82 12.10 0.84 -10.58
CA GLU A 82 11.90 -0.41 -9.84
C GLU A 82 12.69 -0.35 -8.55
N MET A 83 12.02 -0.54 -7.43
CA MET A 83 12.66 -0.68 -6.14
C MET A 83 12.30 -2.03 -5.55
N THR A 84 13.32 -2.77 -5.13
CA THR A 84 13.19 -4.14 -4.63
C THR A 84 13.78 -4.27 -3.24
N THR A 85 13.05 -4.91 -2.36
CA THR A 85 13.47 -5.42 -1.06
C THR A 85 13.22 -6.93 -1.03
N PRO A 86 13.65 -7.70 -0.01
CA PRO A 86 13.35 -9.12 0.09
C PRO A 86 11.85 -9.46 0.06
N GLU A 87 11.00 -8.52 0.45
CA GLU A 87 9.58 -8.76 0.65
C GLU A 87 8.68 -8.03 -0.35
N THR A 88 9.17 -6.96 -0.99
CA THR A 88 8.36 -6.14 -1.89
C THR A 88 9.12 -5.69 -3.12
N SER A 89 8.38 -5.53 -4.22
CA SER A 89 8.83 -4.80 -5.41
C SER A 89 7.86 -3.65 -5.68
N THR A 90 8.42 -2.50 -6.00
CA THR A 90 7.69 -1.25 -6.22
C THR A 90 8.02 -0.74 -7.61
N PHE A 91 7.02 -0.34 -8.39
CA PHE A 91 7.16 0.07 -9.79
C PHE A 91 6.47 1.40 -10.02
N GLY A 92 7.11 2.28 -10.80
CA GLY A 92 6.57 3.57 -11.17
C GLY A 92 7.40 4.29 -12.22
N ASP A 93 7.03 5.52 -12.53
CA ASP A 93 7.72 6.37 -13.50
C ASP A 93 8.72 7.31 -12.80
N LYS A 94 8.43 7.65 -11.54
CA LYS A 94 9.27 8.54 -10.74
C LYS A 94 9.14 8.20 -9.25
N MET A 95 10.27 8.21 -8.56
CA MET A 95 10.32 8.13 -7.10
C MET A 95 11.13 9.29 -6.53
N ILE A 96 10.66 9.86 -5.43
CA ILE A 96 11.36 10.88 -4.67
C ILE A 96 11.39 10.46 -3.22
N TYR A 97 12.58 10.41 -2.63
CA TYR A 97 12.76 10.30 -1.20
C TYR A 97 13.40 11.59 -0.67
N ASP A 98 12.72 12.27 0.22
CA ASP A 98 13.19 13.50 0.85
C ASP A 98 13.41 13.26 2.35
N VAL A 99 14.67 13.39 2.78
CA VAL A 99 15.07 13.13 4.16
C VAL A 99 14.56 14.22 5.10
N LYS A 100 14.44 15.47 4.63
CA LYS A 100 13.98 16.57 5.46
C LYS A 100 12.48 16.52 5.71
N GLU A 101 11.73 16.26 4.65
CA GLU A 101 10.27 16.10 4.71
C GLU A 101 9.85 14.71 5.24
N ASP A 102 10.84 13.80 5.40
CA ASP A 102 10.65 12.44 5.90
C ASP A 102 9.59 11.66 5.11
N THR A 103 9.64 11.83 3.77
CA THR A 103 8.65 11.26 2.85
C THR A 103 9.30 10.51 1.70
N ALA A 104 8.63 9.45 1.25
CA ALA A 104 8.91 8.78 -0.02
C ALA A 104 7.65 8.83 -0.89
N ILE A 105 7.78 9.37 -2.11
CA ILE A 105 6.67 9.53 -3.05
C ILE A 105 6.97 8.71 -4.29
N LEU A 106 6.07 7.79 -4.62
CA LEU A 106 6.08 7.02 -5.86
C LEU A 106 4.97 7.52 -6.77
N ASN A 107 5.34 7.93 -7.98
CA ASN A 107 4.41 8.23 -9.06
C ASN A 107 4.55 7.20 -10.17
N GLY A 108 3.46 6.85 -10.82
CA GLY A 108 3.45 5.91 -11.94
C GLY A 108 2.10 5.90 -12.64
N THR A 109 2.06 5.28 -13.79
CA THR A 109 0.85 5.17 -14.61
C THR A 109 0.53 3.70 -14.93
N PRO A 110 0.08 2.90 -13.91
CA PRO A 110 -0.12 3.23 -12.48
C PRO A 110 1.14 3.05 -11.62
N ALA A 111 1.18 3.73 -10.46
CA ALA A 111 2.10 3.36 -9.39
C ALA A 111 1.72 2.00 -8.82
N LYS A 112 2.69 1.11 -8.56
CA LYS A 112 2.42 -0.27 -8.17
C LYS A 112 3.36 -0.76 -7.07
N ILE A 113 2.79 -1.49 -6.12
CA ILE A 113 3.52 -2.24 -5.09
C ILE A 113 3.10 -3.70 -5.19
N LYS A 114 4.07 -4.60 -5.12
CA LYS A 114 3.87 -6.05 -5.14
C LYS A 114 4.55 -6.71 -3.96
N SER A 115 3.88 -7.66 -3.33
CA SER A 115 4.44 -8.63 -2.41
C SER A 115 3.93 -10.04 -2.76
N PRO A 116 4.43 -11.12 -2.13
CA PRO A 116 3.89 -12.45 -2.32
C PRO A 116 2.41 -12.59 -1.94
N GLU A 117 1.91 -11.74 -1.05
CA GLU A 117 0.56 -11.85 -0.48
C GLU A 117 -0.46 -10.91 -1.12
N PHE A 118 -0.01 -9.80 -1.72
CA PHE A 118 -0.90 -8.81 -2.32
C PHE A 118 -0.20 -7.98 -3.40
N SER A 119 -1.01 -7.27 -4.17
CA SER A 119 -0.55 -6.15 -5.02
C SER A 119 -1.46 -4.95 -4.81
N ILE A 120 -0.88 -3.74 -4.88
CA ILE A 120 -1.60 -2.47 -4.84
C ILE A 120 -1.23 -1.69 -6.08
N THR A 121 -2.23 -1.13 -6.75
CA THR A 121 -2.06 -0.16 -7.83
C THR A 121 -2.81 1.12 -7.50
N SER A 122 -2.27 2.26 -7.94
CA SER A 122 -2.86 3.57 -7.75
C SER A 122 -2.64 4.42 -8.99
N LYS A 123 -3.65 5.15 -9.44
CA LYS A 123 -3.51 6.12 -10.53
C LYS A 123 -2.81 7.39 -10.08
N GLY A 124 -3.04 7.79 -8.82
CA GLY A 124 -2.32 8.88 -8.17
C GLY A 124 -1.07 8.38 -7.45
N PRO A 125 -0.35 9.29 -6.77
CA PRO A 125 0.86 8.93 -6.05
C PRO A 125 0.59 8.01 -4.86
N ILE A 126 1.58 7.15 -4.57
CA ILE A 126 1.67 6.43 -3.30
C ILE A 126 2.73 7.14 -2.47
N THR A 127 2.34 7.67 -1.31
CA THR A 127 3.22 8.43 -0.43
C THR A 127 3.40 7.72 0.90
N TYR A 128 4.64 7.50 1.30
CA TYR A 128 4.98 7.01 2.63
C TYR A 128 5.52 8.15 3.50
N TYR A 129 4.95 8.31 4.69
CA TYR A 129 5.33 9.26 5.72
C TYR A 129 6.01 8.50 6.86
N GLN A 130 7.35 8.57 6.91
CA GLN A 130 8.15 7.74 7.81
C GLN A 130 7.90 8.04 9.29
N SER A 131 7.92 9.32 9.68
CA SER A 131 7.69 9.74 11.08
C SER A 131 6.28 9.41 11.57
N GLN A 132 5.30 9.39 10.64
CA GLN A 132 3.91 9.05 10.94
C GLN A 132 3.62 7.56 10.80
N GLN A 133 4.59 6.78 10.30
CA GLN A 133 4.44 5.35 10.04
C GLN A 133 3.15 5.03 9.26
N LYS A 134 2.90 5.80 8.19
CA LYS A 134 1.73 5.61 7.33
C LYS A 134 2.07 5.68 5.85
N ALA A 135 1.33 4.91 5.05
CA ALA A 135 1.34 5.00 3.60
C ALA A 135 -0.05 5.42 3.10
N VAL A 136 -0.08 6.30 2.12
CA VAL A 136 -1.31 6.82 1.50
C VAL A 136 -1.24 6.56 0.00
N ALA A 137 -2.25 5.88 -0.54
CA ALA A 137 -2.49 5.72 -1.96
C ALA A 137 -3.81 6.40 -2.33
N ASN A 138 -3.85 7.15 -3.41
CA ASN A 138 -5.03 7.91 -3.80
C ASN A 138 -5.31 7.80 -5.30
N GLU A 139 -6.53 8.18 -5.71
CA GLU A 139 -7.00 8.18 -7.11
C GLU A 139 -7.11 6.78 -7.73
N GLY A 140 -8.22 6.11 -7.47
CA GLY A 140 -8.54 4.82 -8.07
C GLY A 140 -7.58 3.72 -7.64
N VAL A 141 -7.51 3.52 -6.35
CA VAL A 141 -6.68 2.48 -5.72
C VAL A 141 -7.34 1.13 -5.86
N GLU A 142 -6.58 0.15 -6.29
CA GLU A 142 -6.95 -1.26 -6.30
C GLU A 142 -5.93 -2.07 -5.49
N ALA A 143 -6.42 -2.81 -4.50
CA ALA A 143 -5.63 -3.82 -3.79
C ALA A 143 -6.18 -5.20 -4.11
N VAL A 144 -5.28 -6.14 -4.43
CA VAL A 144 -5.61 -7.53 -4.77
C VAL A 144 -4.81 -8.45 -3.86
N ASP A 145 -5.46 -9.36 -3.15
CA ASP A 145 -4.79 -10.38 -2.35
C ASP A 145 -4.43 -11.63 -3.19
N ASN A 146 -3.65 -12.52 -2.60
CA ASN A 146 -3.23 -13.77 -3.25
C ASN A 146 -4.37 -14.80 -3.44
N LYS A 147 -5.59 -14.50 -2.97
CA LYS A 147 -6.80 -15.31 -3.18
C LYS A 147 -7.66 -14.76 -4.32
N GLY A 148 -7.27 -13.63 -4.92
CA GLY A 148 -8.02 -12.95 -5.95
C GLY A 148 -9.19 -12.12 -5.42
N ASN A 149 -9.18 -11.70 -4.16
CA ASN A 149 -10.11 -10.71 -3.68
C ASN A 149 -9.60 -9.32 -4.03
N HIS A 150 -10.49 -8.46 -4.50
CA HIS A 150 -10.19 -7.09 -4.90
C HIS A 150 -10.84 -6.10 -3.94
N VAL A 151 -10.11 -5.07 -3.59
CA VAL A 151 -10.60 -3.91 -2.86
C VAL A 151 -10.33 -2.67 -3.70
N TYR A 152 -11.37 -1.92 -4.00
CA TYR A 152 -11.30 -0.65 -4.72
C TYR A 152 -11.70 0.49 -3.79
N ALA A 153 -11.02 1.62 -3.88
CA ALA A 153 -11.37 2.86 -3.21
C ALA A 153 -10.68 4.04 -3.90
N ASP A 154 -11.09 5.27 -3.62
CA ASP A 154 -10.36 6.44 -4.11
C ASP A 154 -9.19 6.79 -3.19
N LEU A 155 -9.27 6.42 -1.90
CA LEU A 155 -8.23 6.65 -0.91
C LEU A 155 -8.03 5.43 -0.04
N MET A 156 -6.78 5.00 0.11
CA MET A 156 -6.37 3.98 1.08
C MET A 156 -5.22 4.51 1.93
N THR A 157 -5.36 4.40 3.25
CA THR A 157 -4.31 4.76 4.21
C THR A 157 -3.96 3.55 5.05
N ALA A 158 -2.73 3.06 4.93
CA ALA A 158 -2.19 2.01 5.78
C ALA A 158 -1.39 2.63 6.94
N TRP A 159 -1.64 2.17 8.14
CA TRP A 159 -0.98 2.59 9.36
C TRP A 159 -0.14 1.43 9.91
N PHE A 160 1.05 1.77 10.38
CA PHE A 160 2.02 0.81 10.88
C PHE A 160 2.41 1.11 12.31
N ILE A 161 2.74 0.06 13.05
CA ILE A 161 3.28 0.15 14.41
C ILE A 161 4.54 -0.71 14.52
N LYS A 162 5.37 -0.44 15.52
CA LYS A 162 6.51 -1.29 15.82
C LYS A 162 6.07 -2.45 16.71
N ASP A 163 6.45 -3.65 16.34
CA ASP A 163 6.27 -4.86 17.14
C ASP A 163 7.35 -4.95 18.25
N LYS A 164 7.32 -6.07 18.99
CA LYS A 164 8.27 -6.34 20.09
C LYS A 164 9.74 -6.44 19.62
N ASN A 165 9.96 -6.72 18.35
CA ASN A 165 11.28 -6.82 17.73
C ASN A 165 11.70 -5.51 17.04
N ASN A 166 10.96 -4.40 17.29
CA ASN A 166 11.12 -3.10 16.64
C ASN A 166 10.92 -3.14 15.11
N GLN A 167 10.22 -4.17 14.60
CA GLN A 167 9.85 -4.30 13.19
C GLN A 167 8.51 -3.60 12.95
N LEU A 168 8.39 -2.89 11.82
CA LEU A 168 7.14 -2.27 11.43
C LEU A 168 6.17 -3.34 10.94
N VAL A 169 4.99 -3.36 11.54
CA VAL A 169 3.89 -4.27 11.19
C VAL A 169 2.63 -3.45 10.93
N LEU A 170 1.78 -3.97 10.06
CA LEU A 170 0.51 -3.33 9.75
C LEU A 170 -0.41 -3.34 10.98
N ASP A 171 -0.90 -2.16 11.37
CA ASP A 171 -1.92 -1.97 12.40
C ASP A 171 -3.31 -2.00 11.77
N LYS A 172 -3.59 -1.07 10.84
CA LYS A 172 -4.88 -0.97 10.16
C LYS A 172 -4.75 -0.39 8.76
N ILE A 173 -5.82 -0.58 7.97
CA ILE A 173 -6.02 0.12 6.70
C ILE A 173 -7.36 0.82 6.76
N ASP A 174 -7.37 2.12 6.56
CA ASP A 174 -8.57 2.91 6.32
C ASP A 174 -8.78 3.02 4.81
N ILE A 175 -10.02 2.75 4.35
CA ILE A 175 -10.43 2.84 2.95
C ILE A 175 -11.61 3.81 2.85
N GLU A 176 -11.53 4.75 1.93
CA GLU A 176 -12.49 5.83 1.86
C GLU A 176 -12.87 6.15 0.42
N GLN A 177 -14.12 6.55 0.23
CA GLN A 177 -14.74 6.95 -1.02
C GLN A 177 -14.79 5.81 -2.05
N ASN A 178 -16.00 5.55 -2.56
CA ASN A 178 -16.28 4.55 -3.58
C ASN A 178 -15.77 3.13 -3.23
N VAL A 179 -15.87 2.76 -1.94
CA VAL A 179 -15.39 1.46 -1.45
C VAL A 179 -16.17 0.34 -2.11
N LYS A 180 -15.46 -0.57 -2.78
CA LYS A 180 -16.01 -1.79 -3.37
C LYS A 180 -15.06 -2.95 -3.09
N ILE A 181 -15.59 -3.99 -2.47
CA ILE A 181 -14.86 -5.23 -2.20
C ILE A 181 -15.48 -6.34 -3.05
N VAL A 182 -14.67 -7.04 -3.81
CA VAL A 182 -15.09 -8.14 -4.68
C VAL A 182 -14.35 -9.40 -4.28
N SER A 183 -15.11 -10.43 -3.96
CA SER A 183 -14.61 -11.79 -3.74
C SER A 183 -15.31 -12.76 -4.70
N LYS A 184 -14.93 -14.03 -4.67
CA LYS A 184 -15.54 -15.08 -5.52
C LYS A 184 -17.06 -15.10 -5.44
N ASP A 185 -17.62 -14.94 -4.25
CA ASP A 185 -19.04 -15.18 -3.98
C ASP A 185 -19.82 -13.92 -3.60
N ALA A 186 -19.12 -12.79 -3.38
CA ALA A 186 -19.74 -11.57 -2.88
C ALA A 186 -19.14 -10.30 -3.46
N THR A 187 -20.01 -9.30 -3.59
CA THR A 187 -19.61 -7.90 -3.81
C THR A 187 -20.19 -7.06 -2.68
N VAL A 188 -19.33 -6.25 -2.07
CA VAL A 188 -19.72 -5.33 -1.01
C VAL A 188 -19.38 -3.91 -1.42
N THR A 189 -20.28 -2.97 -1.17
CA THR A 189 -20.03 -1.53 -1.35
C THR A 189 -20.32 -0.77 -0.06
N ALA A 190 -19.59 0.31 0.18
CA ALA A 190 -19.74 1.21 1.31
C ALA A 190 -19.12 2.58 0.96
N LEU A 191 -19.31 3.60 1.81
CA LEU A 191 -18.58 4.85 1.68
C LEU A 191 -17.20 4.80 2.34
N LYS A 192 -17.08 4.05 3.46
CA LYS A 192 -15.84 3.94 4.24
C LYS A 192 -15.67 2.52 4.77
N GLY A 193 -14.43 2.17 5.06
CA GLY A 193 -14.11 0.93 5.75
C GLY A 193 -12.79 1.03 6.50
N THR A 194 -12.64 0.14 7.48
CA THR A 194 -11.39 -0.04 8.21
C THR A 194 -11.12 -1.53 8.35
N TYR A 195 -9.96 -1.97 7.93
CA TYR A 195 -9.41 -3.28 8.27
C TYR A 195 -8.45 -3.14 9.45
N ASN A 196 -8.70 -3.84 10.54
CA ASN A 196 -7.79 -3.93 11.68
C ASN A 196 -6.99 -5.24 11.58
N ALA A 197 -5.68 -5.11 11.37
CA ALA A 197 -4.81 -6.25 11.12
C ALA A 197 -4.59 -7.12 12.38
N ILE A 198 -4.58 -6.50 13.56
CA ILE A 198 -4.35 -7.18 14.83
C ILE A 198 -5.54 -8.07 15.18
N SER A 199 -6.76 -7.52 15.10
CA SER A 199 -7.98 -8.27 15.39
C SER A 199 -8.44 -9.17 14.24
N GLY A 200 -8.05 -8.85 13.00
CA GLY A 200 -8.52 -9.51 11.78
C GLY A 200 -9.97 -9.15 11.43
N LYS A 201 -10.42 -7.95 11.83
CA LYS A 201 -11.80 -7.49 11.59
C LYS A 201 -11.86 -6.42 10.52
N ILE A 202 -12.92 -6.47 9.73
CA ILE A 202 -13.28 -5.45 8.76
C ILE A 202 -14.55 -4.77 9.25
N TYR A 203 -14.52 -3.44 9.28
CA TYR A 203 -15.65 -2.58 9.57
C TYR A 203 -15.98 -1.77 8.33
N LEU A 204 -17.26 -1.74 7.95
CA LEU A 204 -17.74 -0.94 6.84
C LEU A 204 -18.83 0.02 7.34
N TYR A 205 -18.82 1.23 6.81
CA TYR A 205 -19.68 2.31 7.26
C TYR A 205 -20.34 3.01 6.08
N ASP A 206 -21.54 3.47 6.32
CA ASP A 206 -22.34 4.29 5.44
C ASP A 206 -22.73 3.59 4.12
N ASN A 207 -24.02 3.43 3.92
CA ASN A 207 -24.62 2.84 2.72
C ASN A 207 -24.08 1.45 2.37
N VAL A 208 -23.92 0.59 3.38
CA VAL A 208 -23.40 -0.76 3.16
C VAL A 208 -24.40 -1.61 2.39
N ILE A 209 -23.96 -2.15 1.25
CA ILE A 209 -24.72 -3.11 0.44
C ILE A 209 -23.85 -4.35 0.23
N ILE A 210 -24.35 -5.50 0.62
CA ILE A 210 -23.73 -6.81 0.38
C ILE A 210 -24.59 -7.55 -0.64
N ASN A 211 -23.99 -7.96 -1.75
CA ASN A 211 -24.60 -8.87 -2.71
C ASN A 211 -23.82 -10.18 -2.68
N GLN A 212 -24.45 -11.23 -2.19
CA GLN A 212 -23.87 -12.57 -2.12
C GLN A 212 -24.76 -13.57 -2.85
N ASN A 213 -24.28 -14.11 -3.97
CA ASN A 213 -25.03 -15.08 -4.78
C ASN A 213 -26.44 -14.60 -5.15
N GLY A 214 -26.60 -13.29 -5.38
CA GLY A 214 -27.89 -12.66 -5.71
C GLY A 214 -28.76 -12.32 -4.51
N ASN A 215 -28.39 -12.70 -3.29
CA ASN A 215 -29.01 -12.21 -2.06
C ASN A 215 -28.43 -10.82 -1.75
N ILE A 216 -29.30 -9.87 -1.47
CA ILE A 216 -28.90 -8.49 -1.20
C ILE A 216 -29.24 -8.14 0.23
N LEU A 217 -28.26 -7.66 0.98
CA LEU A 217 -28.43 -7.13 2.32
C LEU A 217 -28.01 -5.66 2.33
N LYS A 218 -28.76 -4.80 3.02
CA LYS A 218 -28.50 -3.37 3.16
C LYS A 218 -28.55 -2.95 4.61
N GLY A 219 -27.61 -2.09 5.00
CA GLY A 219 -27.54 -1.53 6.35
C GLY A 219 -26.65 -0.31 6.41
N SER A 220 -26.55 0.31 7.57
CA SER A 220 -25.69 1.48 7.78
C SER A 220 -24.24 1.07 8.06
N ARG A 221 -24.05 -0.11 8.66
CA ARG A 221 -22.72 -0.64 9.03
C ARG A 221 -22.66 -2.15 8.80
N ALA A 222 -21.44 -2.64 8.56
CA ALA A 222 -21.15 -4.08 8.61
C ALA A 222 -19.86 -4.34 9.38
N GLU A 223 -19.81 -5.48 10.03
CA GLU A 223 -18.61 -6.03 10.69
C GLU A 223 -18.39 -7.44 10.19
N THR A 224 -17.17 -7.74 9.76
CA THR A 224 -16.75 -9.09 9.40
C THR A 224 -15.52 -9.47 10.21
N ASP A 225 -15.60 -10.58 10.91
CA ASP A 225 -14.46 -11.18 11.61
C ASP A 225 -13.88 -12.28 10.71
N LEU A 226 -12.66 -12.04 10.20
CA LEU A 226 -11.97 -12.97 9.29
C LEU A 226 -11.47 -14.25 9.97
N LYS A 227 -11.38 -14.26 11.32
CA LYS A 227 -10.96 -15.43 12.09
C LYS A 227 -12.10 -16.42 12.27
N THR A 228 -13.32 -15.91 12.53
CA THR A 228 -14.51 -16.72 12.76
C THR A 228 -15.40 -16.85 11.51
N SER A 229 -15.15 -16.04 10.48
CA SER A 229 -15.98 -15.94 9.26
C SER A 229 -17.42 -15.49 9.55
N ILE A 230 -17.62 -14.77 10.66
CA ILE A 230 -18.92 -14.21 11.02
C ILE A 230 -19.03 -12.80 10.50
N SER A 231 -20.08 -12.52 9.74
CA SER A 231 -20.42 -11.18 9.26
C SER A 231 -21.76 -10.74 9.85
N LYS A 232 -21.82 -9.47 10.26
CA LYS A 232 -23.02 -8.81 10.79
C LYS A 232 -23.32 -7.57 9.98
N ILE A 233 -24.57 -7.34 9.66
CA ILE A 233 -25.07 -6.06 9.17
C ILE A 233 -25.87 -5.41 10.29
N LEU A 234 -25.66 -4.11 10.47
CA LEU A 234 -26.23 -3.33 11.56
C LEU A 234 -26.89 -2.05 11.00
N SER A 235 -27.93 -1.59 11.68
CA SER A 235 -28.48 -0.26 11.51
C SER A 235 -27.81 0.70 12.50
N ASP A 236 -27.93 2.00 12.27
CA ASP A 236 -27.46 3.05 13.21
C ASP A 236 -28.43 3.30 14.38
N GLY A 237 -29.48 2.52 14.46
CA GLY A 237 -30.43 2.54 15.57
C GLY A 237 -31.47 3.66 15.55
N GLN A 238 -31.22 4.77 14.84
CA GLN A 238 -32.12 5.94 14.87
C GLN A 238 -32.85 6.22 13.54
N LYS A 239 -32.29 5.86 12.39
CA LYS A 239 -32.85 6.24 11.07
C LYS A 239 -32.83 5.12 10.02
N GLY A 240 -32.47 3.90 10.36
CA GLY A 240 -32.33 2.86 9.37
C GLY A 240 -32.74 1.47 9.90
N ARG A 241 -33.23 0.65 9.00
CA ARG A 241 -33.48 -0.78 9.24
C ARG A 241 -32.52 -1.59 8.39
N VAL A 242 -32.06 -2.71 8.89
CA VAL A 242 -31.41 -3.71 8.05
C VAL A 242 -32.51 -4.33 7.18
N SER A 243 -32.29 -4.38 5.87
CA SER A 243 -33.21 -5.00 4.93
C SER A 243 -32.46 -6.05 4.10
N GLY A 244 -33.20 -7.10 3.68
CA GLY A 244 -32.65 -8.17 2.88
C GLY A 244 -33.63 -8.65 1.82
N VAL A 245 -33.11 -8.99 0.64
CA VAL A 245 -33.82 -9.68 -0.43
C VAL A 245 -33.12 -10.99 -0.69
N PHE A 246 -33.83 -12.10 -0.53
CA PHE A 246 -33.28 -13.44 -0.71
C PHE A 246 -33.93 -14.07 -1.93
N LYS A 247 -33.10 -14.59 -2.85
CA LYS A 247 -33.58 -15.31 -4.03
C LYS A 247 -33.80 -16.77 -3.69
N GLU A 248 -35.00 -17.27 -3.93
CA GLU A 248 -35.28 -18.72 -3.89
C GLU A 248 -34.52 -19.42 -5.03
N LYS A 249 -33.81 -20.48 -4.70
CA LYS A 249 -33.25 -21.39 -5.72
C LYS A 249 -34.42 -22.16 -6.33
N LYS A 250 -34.75 -21.87 -7.60
CA LYS A 250 -35.67 -22.76 -8.36
C LYS A 250 -35.07 -24.16 -8.36
N LYS A 251 -35.74 -25.16 -7.79
CA LYS A 251 -35.37 -26.56 -7.96
C LYS A 251 -35.36 -26.84 -9.47
N LYS A 252 -34.25 -27.27 -10.02
CA LYS A 252 -34.26 -27.90 -11.35
C LYS A 252 -35.19 -29.08 -11.22
N LYS A 253 -36.30 -29.09 -11.98
CA LYS A 253 -37.04 -30.31 -12.23
C LYS A 253 -36.15 -31.21 -13.05
N GLU A 254 -35.77 -32.35 -12.50
CA GLU A 254 -35.22 -33.48 -13.24
C GLU A 254 -36.24 -34.02 -14.21
#